data_16be50acb7edb5189afd282e3dccad62
#
_entry.id   16be50acb7edb5189afd282e3dccad62
#
_cell.length_a   1.000
_cell.length_b   1.000
_cell.length_c   1.000
_cell.angle_alpha   90.00
_cell.angle_beta   90.00
_cell.angle_gamma   90.00
#
_symmetry.space_group_name_H-M   'P 1'
#
loop_
_entity.id
_entity.type
_entity.pdbx_description
1 polymer ?
#
loop_
_entity_poly.entity_id
_entity_poly.type
_entity_poly.pdbx_seq_one_letter_code
_entity_poly.pdbx_strand_id
1 'polypeptide(L)'
;MEIRTLRYFLAVAREENMTRAAELLHVTQPTLSRAMRTLEDELGKKLFTRHSFSISLTEEGMLLRDRAEDLVTMADKIQQEFLSLDDVTGGELYLGLAESYQIRYLARELHILKHSCPGLRYHITSGDTEQVTEKLDKGLLDFAVLCDEPDPRKYEALPFPEGDLWGLILPENDRLAERESIRVEDLLGLPLFTSEQGWEGDIRRWAGARFDELRLEGSFRLS
;
A
#
# COMPACT_ATOMS: atom_id res chain seq x y z
N MET A 1 24.43 7.90 -7.32
CA MET A 1 23.51 6.84 -6.81
C MET A 1 22.93 6.06 -7.99
N GLU A 2 23.03 4.74 -8.00
CA GLU A 2 22.58 3.84 -9.08
C GLU A 2 21.38 3.00 -8.61
N ILE A 3 20.46 2.63 -9.51
CA ILE A 3 19.30 1.77 -9.20
C ILE A 3 19.74 0.43 -8.59
N ARG A 4 20.85 -0.14 -9.07
CA ARG A 4 21.43 -1.35 -8.49
C ARG A 4 21.79 -1.18 -7.02
N THR A 5 22.33 -0.03 -6.63
CA THR A 5 22.69 0.29 -5.23
C THR A 5 21.42 0.41 -4.36
N LEU A 6 20.33 0.97 -4.91
CA LEU A 6 19.04 1.02 -4.22
C LEU A 6 18.46 -0.37 -4.01
N ARG A 7 18.54 -1.28 -4.99
CA ARG A 7 18.15 -2.69 -4.81
C ARG A 7 18.95 -3.38 -3.70
N TYR A 8 20.24 -3.11 -3.64
CA TYR A 8 21.10 -3.63 -2.57
C TYR A 8 20.69 -3.08 -1.20
N PHE A 9 20.40 -1.79 -1.12
CA PHE A 9 19.91 -1.15 0.10
C PHE A 9 18.58 -1.76 0.57
N LEU A 10 17.61 -1.92 -0.33
CA LEU A 10 16.30 -2.52 -0.02
C LEU A 10 16.44 -3.97 0.45
N ALA A 11 17.32 -4.76 -0.15
CA ALA A 11 17.58 -6.13 0.29
C ALA A 11 18.17 -6.16 1.72
N VAL A 12 19.11 -5.26 2.05
CA VAL A 12 19.67 -5.15 3.40
C VAL A 12 18.61 -4.71 4.41
N ALA A 13 17.77 -3.74 4.04
CA ALA A 13 16.67 -3.24 4.87
C ALA A 13 15.65 -4.34 5.18
N ARG A 14 15.31 -5.18 4.20
CA ARG A 14 14.37 -6.28 4.31
C ARG A 14 14.91 -7.44 5.15
N GLU A 15 16.16 -7.83 4.90
CA GLU A 15 16.78 -8.98 5.57
C GLU A 15 17.30 -8.65 6.97
N GLU A 16 17.44 -7.37 7.30
CA GLU A 16 18.04 -6.88 8.56
C GLU A 16 19.38 -7.55 8.89
N ASN A 17 20.00 -8.12 7.86
CA ASN A 17 21.24 -8.90 7.96
C ASN A 17 22.05 -8.82 6.66
N MET A 18 23.28 -8.30 6.77
CA MET A 18 24.16 -8.08 5.63
C MET A 18 24.56 -9.37 4.91
N THR A 19 24.74 -10.46 5.65
CA THR A 19 25.14 -11.76 5.06
C THR A 19 23.99 -12.39 4.29
N ARG A 20 22.80 -12.45 4.88
CA ARG A 20 21.60 -12.97 4.20
C ARG A 20 21.26 -12.14 2.96
N ALA A 21 21.33 -10.82 3.08
CA ALA A 21 21.10 -9.94 1.92
C ALA A 21 22.13 -10.20 0.80
N ALA A 22 23.39 -10.42 1.13
CA ALA A 22 24.44 -10.71 0.16
C ALA A 22 24.20 -12.08 -0.54
N GLU A 23 23.78 -13.10 0.20
CA GLU A 23 23.40 -14.39 -0.34
C GLU A 23 22.21 -14.28 -1.30
N LEU A 24 21.14 -13.56 -0.90
CA LEU A 24 19.96 -13.29 -1.72
C LEU A 24 20.32 -12.59 -3.04
N LEU A 25 21.24 -11.64 -2.97
CA LEU A 25 21.70 -10.85 -4.11
C LEU A 25 22.81 -11.53 -4.96
N HIS A 26 23.24 -12.73 -4.57
CA HIS A 26 24.37 -13.45 -5.18
C HIS A 26 25.65 -12.63 -5.27
N VAL A 27 25.96 -11.86 -4.23
CA VAL A 27 27.18 -11.07 -4.10
C VAL A 27 27.93 -11.44 -2.82
N THR A 28 29.21 -11.03 -2.72
CA THR A 28 29.94 -11.21 -1.46
C THR A 28 29.53 -10.15 -0.45
N GLN A 29 29.48 -10.53 0.84
CA GLN A 29 29.17 -9.60 1.93
C GLN A 29 30.10 -8.36 1.95
N PRO A 30 31.44 -8.45 1.72
CA PRO A 30 32.29 -7.27 1.62
C PRO A 30 31.91 -6.32 0.48
N THR A 31 31.46 -6.86 -0.68
CA THR A 31 30.98 -6.05 -1.80
C THR A 31 29.74 -5.28 -1.42
N LEU A 32 28.76 -5.96 -0.82
CA LEU A 32 27.51 -5.33 -0.38
C LEU A 32 27.79 -4.27 0.71
N SER A 33 28.63 -4.60 1.70
CA SER A 33 28.99 -3.65 2.76
C SER A 33 29.70 -2.40 2.22
N ARG A 34 30.54 -2.54 1.20
CA ARG A 34 31.18 -1.41 0.53
C ARG A 34 30.16 -0.55 -0.21
N ALA A 35 29.24 -1.18 -0.97
CA ALA A 35 28.20 -0.45 -1.68
C ALA A 35 27.32 0.37 -0.71
N MET A 36 26.95 -0.19 0.45
CA MET A 36 26.19 0.54 1.46
C MET A 36 26.97 1.72 2.05
N ARG A 37 28.27 1.56 2.33
CA ARG A 37 29.10 2.68 2.79
C ARG A 37 29.19 3.78 1.74
N THR A 38 29.41 3.43 0.48
CA THR A 38 29.46 4.41 -0.62
C THR A 38 28.14 5.17 -0.73
N LEU A 39 27.01 4.49 -0.58
CA LEU A 39 25.69 5.14 -0.56
C LEU A 39 25.53 6.10 0.63
N GLU A 40 25.92 5.68 1.83
CA GLU A 40 25.92 6.55 3.02
C GLU A 40 26.84 7.77 2.82
N ASP A 41 28.02 7.58 2.23
CA ASP A 41 28.97 8.67 1.96
C ASP A 41 28.42 9.65 0.90
N GLU A 42 27.79 9.14 -0.18
CA GLU A 42 27.11 9.97 -1.19
C GLU A 42 25.98 10.82 -0.61
N LEU A 43 25.19 10.25 0.31
CA LEU A 43 24.05 10.95 0.93
C LEU A 43 24.45 11.76 2.16
N GLY A 44 25.66 11.58 2.67
CA GLY A 44 26.16 12.25 3.87
C GLY A 44 25.43 11.86 5.16
N LYS A 45 24.76 10.70 5.17
CA LYS A 45 23.92 10.22 6.27
C LYS A 45 24.14 8.74 6.53
N LYS A 46 23.99 8.33 7.79
CA LYS A 46 23.93 6.92 8.15
C LYS A 46 22.52 6.39 7.89
N LEU A 47 22.44 5.28 7.17
CA LEU A 47 21.17 4.64 6.80
C LEU A 47 20.86 3.45 7.70
N PHE A 48 21.90 2.91 8.35
CA PHE A 48 21.80 1.72 9.18
C PHE A 48 22.42 1.91 10.54
N THR A 49 21.74 1.40 11.56
CA THR A 49 22.29 1.14 12.89
C THR A 49 22.68 -0.33 12.99
N ARG A 50 23.93 -0.60 13.42
CA ARG A 50 24.44 -1.97 13.56
C ARG A 50 24.32 -2.42 15.00
N HIS A 51 23.70 -3.58 15.20
CA HIS A 51 23.62 -4.29 16.45
C HIS A 51 24.49 -5.56 16.38
N SER A 52 24.69 -6.25 17.50
CA SER A 52 25.56 -7.44 17.56
C SER A 52 25.18 -8.52 16.56
N PHE A 53 23.88 -8.68 16.24
CA PHE A 53 23.37 -9.76 15.39
C PHE A 53 22.38 -9.29 14.30
N SER A 54 22.04 -8.00 14.26
CA SER A 54 21.06 -7.43 13.33
C SER A 54 21.49 -6.04 12.87
N ILE A 55 20.81 -5.58 11.84
CA ILE A 55 20.92 -4.23 11.30
C ILE A 55 19.51 -3.66 11.26
N SER A 56 19.32 -2.44 11.77
CA SER A 56 18.06 -1.71 11.65
C SER A 56 18.27 -0.43 10.84
N LEU A 57 17.19 0.07 10.23
CA LEU A 57 17.23 1.37 9.56
C LEU A 57 17.29 2.52 10.59
N THR A 58 17.98 3.59 10.22
CA THR A 58 17.84 4.90 10.86
C THR A 58 16.57 5.60 10.34
N GLU A 59 16.23 6.77 10.88
CA GLU A 59 15.15 7.61 10.33
C GLU A 59 15.42 7.99 8.87
N GLU A 60 16.67 8.34 8.54
CA GLU A 60 17.08 8.62 7.17
C GLU A 60 17.05 7.35 6.30
N GLY A 61 17.36 6.19 6.89
CA GLY A 61 17.22 4.90 6.21
C GLY A 61 15.77 4.56 5.90
N MET A 62 14.83 4.83 6.80
CA MET A 62 13.39 4.66 6.55
C MET A 62 12.91 5.58 5.44
N LEU A 63 13.28 6.86 5.48
CA LEU A 63 12.97 7.79 4.40
C LEU A 63 13.52 7.32 3.04
N LEU A 64 14.77 6.84 3.02
CA LEU A 64 15.36 6.34 1.78
C LEU A 64 14.66 5.07 1.30
N ARG A 65 14.23 4.18 2.21
CA ARG A 65 13.53 2.95 1.84
C ARG A 65 12.29 3.27 1.01
N ASP A 66 11.44 4.15 1.50
CA ASP A 66 10.19 4.50 0.82
C ASP A 66 10.46 5.10 -0.58
N ARG A 67 11.46 5.99 -0.69
CA ARG A 67 11.85 6.57 -1.97
C ARG A 67 12.55 5.58 -2.91
N ALA A 68 13.34 4.67 -2.36
CA ALA A 68 14.05 3.65 -3.12
C ALA A 68 13.08 2.59 -3.69
N GLU A 69 12.04 2.22 -2.95
CA GLU A 69 10.98 1.34 -3.42
C GLU A 69 10.27 1.93 -4.63
N ASP A 70 9.88 3.20 -4.58
CA ASP A 70 9.27 3.91 -5.71
C ASP A 70 10.18 3.92 -6.94
N LEU A 71 11.45 4.30 -6.77
CA LEU A 71 12.41 4.38 -7.87
C LEU A 71 12.71 3.02 -8.51
N VAL A 72 12.87 1.98 -7.70
CA VAL A 72 13.11 0.63 -8.19
C VAL A 72 11.88 0.10 -8.91
N THR A 73 10.68 0.29 -8.36
CA THR A 73 9.43 -0.10 -8.99
C THR A 73 9.24 0.60 -10.35
N MET A 74 9.49 1.91 -10.42
CA MET A 74 9.42 2.65 -11.68
C MET A 74 10.43 2.14 -12.70
N ALA A 75 11.68 1.87 -12.28
CA ALA A 75 12.70 1.33 -13.17
C ALA A 75 12.32 -0.06 -13.71
N ASP A 76 11.72 -0.91 -12.87
CA ASP A 76 11.22 -2.22 -13.28
C ASP A 76 10.06 -2.10 -14.25
N LYS A 77 9.10 -1.19 -13.97
CA LYS A 77 7.96 -0.90 -14.85
C LYS A 77 8.42 -0.46 -16.22
N ILE A 78 9.32 0.53 -16.31
CA ILE A 78 9.89 0.97 -17.59
C ILE A 78 10.52 -0.20 -18.35
N GLN A 79 11.31 -1.02 -17.66
CA GLN A 79 11.96 -2.17 -18.31
C GLN A 79 10.93 -3.16 -18.88
N GLN A 80 9.88 -3.45 -18.12
CA GLN A 80 8.83 -4.36 -18.56
C GLN A 80 7.99 -3.78 -19.70
N GLU A 81 7.67 -2.49 -19.67
CA GLU A 81 6.99 -1.80 -20.76
C GLU A 81 7.75 -1.96 -22.07
N PHE A 82 9.08 -1.74 -22.07
CA PHE A 82 9.90 -1.90 -23.27
C PHE A 82 10.01 -3.36 -23.73
N LEU A 83 10.04 -4.32 -22.81
CA LEU A 83 10.06 -5.74 -23.15
C LEU A 83 8.74 -6.23 -23.73
N SER A 84 7.63 -5.60 -23.40
CA SER A 84 6.28 -5.97 -23.85
C SER A 84 5.80 -5.21 -25.08
N LEU A 85 6.56 -4.24 -25.62
CA LEU A 85 6.15 -3.45 -26.79
C LEU A 85 5.78 -4.31 -28.01
N ASP A 86 6.41 -5.47 -28.18
CA ASP A 86 6.17 -6.39 -29.28
C ASP A 86 5.18 -7.53 -28.92
N ASP A 87 4.74 -7.62 -27.66
CA ASP A 87 3.80 -8.65 -27.18
C ASP A 87 2.36 -8.16 -27.22
N VAL A 88 1.65 -8.43 -28.31
CA VAL A 88 0.22 -8.11 -28.47
C VAL A 88 -0.71 -8.96 -27.59
N THR A 89 -0.21 -9.99 -26.90
CA THR A 89 -1.02 -10.95 -26.12
C THR A 89 -0.84 -10.82 -24.62
N GLY A 90 0.08 -9.98 -24.18
CA GLY A 90 0.50 -9.83 -22.80
C GLY A 90 0.67 -8.37 -22.37
N GLY A 91 1.39 -8.20 -21.30
CA GLY A 91 1.71 -6.92 -20.67
C GLY A 91 1.71 -7.03 -19.16
N GLU A 92 2.10 -5.94 -18.52
CA GLU A 92 2.08 -5.79 -17.08
C GLU A 92 1.00 -4.76 -16.70
N LEU A 93 0.22 -5.04 -15.65
CA LEU A 93 -0.81 -4.15 -15.13
C LEU A 93 -0.59 -3.93 -13.64
N TYR A 94 -0.43 -2.68 -13.23
CA TYR A 94 -0.16 -2.29 -11.85
C TYR A 94 -1.40 -1.67 -11.25
N LEU A 95 -1.95 -2.33 -10.23
CA LEU A 95 -3.22 -2.00 -9.59
C LEU A 95 -3.00 -1.60 -8.13
N GLY A 96 -3.54 -0.47 -7.72
CA GLY A 96 -3.65 -0.08 -6.32
C GLY A 96 -5.06 -0.38 -5.81
N LEU A 97 -5.17 -1.03 -4.66
CA LEU A 97 -6.46 -1.41 -4.10
C LEU A 97 -6.58 -0.89 -2.67
N ALA A 98 -7.55 0.01 -2.44
CA ALA A 98 -8.09 0.20 -1.11
C ALA A 98 -8.96 -1.02 -0.76
N GLU A 99 -8.94 -1.45 0.51
CA GLU A 99 -9.65 -2.65 0.92
C GLU A 99 -11.17 -2.44 0.86
N SER A 100 -11.82 -3.17 -0.06
CA SER A 100 -13.25 -3.12 -0.31
C SER A 100 -13.76 -4.50 -0.72
N TYR A 101 -14.94 -4.88 -0.29
CA TYR A 101 -15.61 -6.10 -0.75
C TYR A 101 -15.91 -6.03 -2.25
N GLN A 102 -16.03 -4.83 -2.82
CA GLN A 102 -16.35 -4.61 -4.23
C GLN A 102 -15.19 -4.94 -5.18
N ILE A 103 -13.97 -5.17 -4.66
CA ILE A 103 -12.84 -5.71 -5.43
C ILE A 103 -13.21 -6.98 -6.20
N ARG A 104 -14.23 -7.72 -5.76
CA ARG A 104 -14.78 -8.88 -6.49
C ARG A 104 -15.15 -8.58 -7.94
N TYR A 105 -15.65 -7.38 -8.24
CA TYR A 105 -15.97 -6.96 -9.60
C TYR A 105 -14.69 -6.84 -10.45
N LEU A 106 -13.66 -6.18 -9.92
CA LEU A 106 -12.37 -6.08 -10.59
C LEU A 106 -11.76 -7.49 -10.81
N ALA A 107 -11.77 -8.34 -9.78
CA ALA A 107 -11.24 -9.70 -9.87
C ALA A 107 -11.94 -10.52 -10.97
N ARG A 108 -13.26 -10.35 -11.13
CA ARG A 108 -14.03 -10.99 -12.21
C ARG A 108 -13.58 -10.49 -13.59
N GLU A 109 -13.44 -9.19 -13.76
CA GLU A 109 -13.03 -8.61 -15.05
C GLU A 109 -11.60 -8.98 -15.40
N LEU A 110 -10.68 -8.99 -14.43
CA LEU A 110 -9.32 -9.48 -14.62
C LEU A 110 -9.29 -10.96 -15.03
N HIS A 111 -10.17 -11.79 -14.45
CA HIS A 111 -10.29 -13.18 -14.84
C HIS A 111 -10.75 -13.32 -16.30
N ILE A 112 -11.74 -12.54 -16.73
CA ILE A 112 -12.20 -12.51 -18.12
C ILE A 112 -11.09 -12.03 -19.06
N LEU A 113 -10.42 -10.94 -18.70
CA LEU A 113 -9.35 -10.35 -19.47
C LEU A 113 -8.18 -11.33 -19.66
N LYS A 114 -7.86 -12.14 -18.64
CA LYS A 114 -6.81 -13.16 -18.70
C LYS A 114 -7.07 -14.24 -19.76
N HIS A 115 -8.33 -14.51 -20.11
CA HIS A 115 -8.68 -15.44 -21.18
C HIS A 115 -8.39 -14.86 -22.57
N SER A 116 -8.57 -13.55 -22.73
CA SER A 116 -8.29 -12.83 -23.99
C SER A 116 -6.81 -12.48 -24.14
N CYS A 117 -6.13 -12.23 -23.02
CA CYS A 117 -4.73 -11.86 -22.95
C CYS A 117 -3.96 -12.82 -22.01
N PRO A 118 -3.63 -14.06 -22.46
CA PRO A 118 -3.01 -15.06 -21.60
C PRO A 118 -1.64 -14.65 -21.03
N GLY A 119 -0.89 -13.80 -21.76
CA GLY A 119 0.39 -13.24 -21.35
C GLY A 119 0.29 -12.13 -20.31
N LEU A 120 -0.91 -11.56 -20.06
CA LEU A 120 -1.10 -10.49 -19.10
C LEU A 120 -0.67 -10.91 -17.69
N ARG A 121 0.14 -10.08 -17.04
CA ARG A 121 0.47 -10.17 -15.62
C ARG A 121 -0.07 -8.95 -14.89
N TYR A 122 -0.47 -9.12 -13.65
CA TYR A 122 -0.93 -8.01 -12.81
C TYR A 122 -0.25 -8.02 -11.46
N HIS A 123 0.09 -6.81 -11.02
CA HIS A 123 0.74 -6.53 -9.74
C HIS A 123 -0.25 -5.75 -8.88
N ILE A 124 -0.54 -6.28 -7.71
CA ILE A 124 -1.51 -5.67 -6.80
C ILE A 124 -0.78 -5.09 -5.60
N THR A 125 -1.03 -3.82 -5.32
CA THR A 125 -0.56 -3.13 -4.12
C THR A 125 -1.77 -2.71 -3.30
N SER A 126 -1.85 -3.16 -2.05
CA SER A 126 -2.88 -2.70 -1.11
C SER A 126 -2.40 -1.48 -0.35
N GLY A 127 -3.34 -0.62 0.04
CA GLY A 127 -3.08 0.56 0.84
C GLY A 127 -4.36 1.33 1.11
N ASP A 128 -4.27 2.38 1.90
CA ASP A 128 -5.37 3.33 2.04
C ASP A 128 -5.52 4.22 0.79
N THR A 129 -6.60 4.99 0.72
CA THR A 129 -6.90 5.87 -0.42
C THR A 129 -5.75 6.84 -0.71
N GLU A 130 -5.11 7.40 0.32
CA GLU A 130 -4.02 8.37 0.17
C GLU A 130 -2.77 7.71 -0.43
N GLN A 131 -2.35 6.56 0.11
CA GLN A 131 -1.18 5.82 -0.35
C GLN A 131 -1.33 5.34 -1.79
N VAL A 132 -2.52 4.80 -2.13
CA VAL A 132 -2.82 4.30 -3.47
C VAL A 132 -2.86 5.45 -4.48
N THR A 133 -3.48 6.58 -4.10
CA THR A 133 -3.57 7.77 -4.94
C THR A 133 -2.18 8.41 -5.16
N GLU A 134 -1.33 8.48 -4.13
CA GLU A 134 0.04 8.98 -4.27
C GLU A 134 0.85 8.13 -5.28
N LYS A 135 0.71 6.81 -5.24
CA LYS A 135 1.38 5.92 -6.19
C LYS A 135 0.84 6.05 -7.61
N LEU A 136 -0.49 6.24 -7.76
CA LEU A 136 -1.11 6.52 -9.06
C LEU A 136 -0.57 7.83 -9.65
N ASP A 137 -0.48 8.88 -8.85
CA ASP A 137 0.07 10.18 -9.25
C ASP A 137 1.53 10.12 -9.70
N LYS A 138 2.31 9.24 -9.10
CA LYS A 138 3.70 8.99 -9.47
C LYS A 138 3.84 8.10 -10.70
N GLY A 139 2.75 7.60 -11.29
CA GLY A 139 2.77 6.68 -12.42
C GLY A 139 3.23 5.26 -12.07
N LEU A 140 3.28 4.92 -10.79
CA LEU A 140 3.64 3.58 -10.31
C LEU A 140 2.48 2.58 -10.48
N LEU A 141 1.25 3.09 -10.57
CA LEU A 141 0.04 2.32 -10.81
C LEU A 141 -0.61 2.76 -12.12
N ASP A 142 -1.34 1.85 -12.78
CA ASP A 142 -2.14 2.15 -13.96
C ASP A 142 -3.59 2.45 -13.57
N PHE A 143 -4.10 1.76 -12.56
CA PHE A 143 -5.43 1.96 -12.00
C PHE A 143 -5.41 1.88 -10.48
N ALA A 144 -6.39 2.55 -9.88
CA ALA A 144 -6.63 2.51 -8.43
C ALA A 144 -8.09 2.21 -8.14
N VAL A 145 -8.35 1.36 -7.15
CA VAL A 145 -9.66 1.21 -6.51
C VAL A 145 -9.66 2.02 -5.24
N LEU A 146 -10.59 2.94 -5.14
CA LEU A 146 -10.73 3.87 -4.00
C LEU A 146 -12.07 3.65 -3.32
N CYS A 147 -12.10 3.78 -2.00
CA CYS A 147 -13.33 3.76 -1.22
C CYS A 147 -14.00 5.15 -1.16
N ASP A 148 -13.22 6.20 -1.38
CA ASP A 148 -13.70 7.58 -1.41
C ASP A 148 -13.87 8.06 -2.85
N GLU A 149 -14.72 9.09 -3.02
CA GLU A 149 -14.93 9.73 -4.31
C GLU A 149 -13.67 10.52 -4.71
N PRO A 150 -13.02 10.19 -5.84
CA PRO A 150 -11.81 10.89 -6.29
C PRO A 150 -12.12 12.29 -6.82
N ASP A 151 -11.12 13.19 -6.84
CA ASP A 151 -11.25 14.51 -7.45
C ASP A 151 -11.52 14.37 -8.97
N PRO A 152 -12.71 14.75 -9.47
CA PRO A 152 -13.09 14.58 -10.88
C PRO A 152 -12.32 15.47 -11.84
N ARG A 153 -11.55 16.45 -11.32
CA ARG A 153 -10.67 17.30 -12.14
C ARG A 153 -9.35 16.60 -12.46
N LYS A 154 -9.01 15.57 -11.71
CA LYS A 154 -7.71 14.89 -11.76
C LYS A 154 -7.82 13.48 -12.31
N TYR A 155 -8.92 12.80 -12.01
CA TYR A 155 -9.11 11.39 -12.34
C TYR A 155 -10.40 11.14 -13.10
N GLU A 156 -10.36 10.20 -14.03
CA GLU A 156 -11.55 9.55 -14.55
C GLU A 156 -11.90 8.37 -13.66
N ALA A 157 -13.14 8.32 -13.21
CA ALA A 157 -13.60 7.27 -12.29
C ALA A 157 -14.80 6.51 -12.86
N LEU A 158 -14.77 5.20 -12.64
CA LEU A 158 -15.89 4.30 -12.92
C LEU A 158 -16.42 3.78 -11.58
N PRO A 159 -17.68 4.10 -11.21
CA PRO A 159 -18.26 3.58 -9.98
C PRO A 159 -18.51 2.07 -10.10
N PHE A 160 -18.29 1.34 -9.03
CA PHE A 160 -18.75 -0.03 -8.92
C PHE A 160 -20.30 -0.06 -8.86
N PRO A 161 -20.93 -1.19 -9.30
CA PRO A 161 -22.38 -1.31 -9.30
C PRO A 161 -23.02 -1.19 -7.92
N GLU A 162 -22.27 -1.54 -6.88
CA GLU A 162 -22.70 -1.50 -5.48
C GLU A 162 -21.65 -0.80 -4.64
N GLY A 163 -22.09 -0.05 -3.62
CA GLY A 163 -21.22 0.54 -2.61
C GLY A 163 -20.91 -0.44 -1.48
N ASP A 164 -19.88 -0.14 -0.70
CA ASP A 164 -19.60 -0.83 0.54
C ASP A 164 -20.58 -0.40 1.64
N LEU A 165 -20.85 -1.33 2.54
CA LEU A 165 -21.67 -1.07 3.72
C LEU A 165 -20.78 -1.07 4.95
N TRP A 166 -20.87 -0.03 5.75
CA TRP A 166 -20.29 0.01 7.08
C TRP A 166 -21.13 -0.82 8.04
N GLY A 167 -20.45 -1.58 8.90
CA GLY A 167 -21.07 -2.38 9.94
C GLY A 167 -20.28 -2.36 11.23
N LEU A 168 -20.91 -2.81 12.31
CA LEU A 168 -20.26 -3.03 13.60
C LEU A 168 -19.89 -4.50 13.74
N ILE A 169 -18.69 -4.77 14.24
CA ILE A 169 -18.29 -6.08 14.72
C ILE A 169 -18.56 -6.08 16.22
N LEU A 170 -19.44 -6.96 16.65
CA LEU A 170 -19.94 -7.05 18.01
C LEU A 170 -19.89 -8.50 18.49
N PRO A 171 -19.83 -8.75 19.82
CA PRO A 171 -20.14 -10.05 20.38
C PRO A 171 -21.56 -10.49 19.96
N GLU A 172 -21.74 -11.78 19.67
CA GLU A 172 -23.03 -12.33 19.20
C GLU A 172 -24.20 -12.04 20.16
N ASN A 173 -23.91 -11.95 21.45
CA ASN A 173 -24.88 -11.66 22.50
C ASN A 173 -25.05 -10.18 22.84
N ASP A 174 -24.48 -9.27 22.05
CA ASP A 174 -24.69 -7.83 22.24
C ASP A 174 -26.10 -7.42 21.80
N ARG A 175 -26.72 -6.49 22.54
CA ARG A 175 -28.06 -5.96 22.24
C ARG A 175 -28.17 -5.32 20.85
N LEU A 176 -27.06 -4.83 20.31
CA LEU A 176 -27.01 -4.20 18.98
C LEU A 176 -26.91 -5.23 17.85
N ALA A 177 -26.54 -6.49 18.15
CA ALA A 177 -26.43 -7.57 17.14
C ALA A 177 -27.77 -7.95 16.52
N GLU A 178 -28.88 -7.69 17.20
CA GLU A 178 -30.25 -7.97 16.69
C GLU A 178 -30.81 -6.85 15.79
N ARG A 179 -30.07 -5.73 15.62
CA ARG A 179 -30.55 -4.59 14.83
C ARG A 179 -30.17 -4.74 13.37
N GLU A 180 -31.09 -4.43 12.48
CA GLU A 180 -30.84 -4.38 11.03
C GLU A 180 -30.00 -3.16 10.63
N SER A 181 -30.02 -2.09 11.42
CA SER A 181 -29.24 -0.88 11.18
C SER A 181 -28.85 -0.19 12.49
N ILE A 182 -27.70 0.47 12.47
CA ILE A 182 -27.15 1.20 13.60
C ILE A 182 -27.25 2.70 13.32
N ARG A 183 -27.70 3.45 14.33
CA ARG A 183 -27.74 4.91 14.30
C ARG A 183 -26.64 5.47 15.19
N VAL A 184 -26.31 6.74 15.01
CA VAL A 184 -25.28 7.42 15.83
C VAL A 184 -25.64 7.35 17.32
N GLU A 185 -26.94 7.47 17.65
CA GLU A 185 -27.45 7.39 19.02
C GLU A 185 -27.12 6.08 19.72
N ASP A 186 -27.07 4.99 18.95
CA ASP A 186 -26.81 3.65 19.47
C ASP A 186 -25.36 3.47 19.92
N LEU A 187 -24.46 4.30 19.38
CA LEU A 187 -23.00 4.25 19.64
C LEU A 187 -22.55 5.20 20.73
N LEU A 188 -23.42 6.11 21.20
CA LEU A 188 -23.04 7.07 22.22
C LEU A 188 -22.60 6.40 23.51
N GLY A 189 -21.43 6.81 24.00
CA GLY A 189 -20.84 6.29 25.23
C GLY A 189 -20.21 4.89 25.09
N LEU A 190 -20.27 4.27 23.92
CA LEU A 190 -19.57 3.02 23.65
C LEU A 190 -18.12 3.30 23.23
N PRO A 191 -17.16 2.47 23.64
CA PRO A 191 -15.79 2.54 23.14
C PRO A 191 -15.73 2.02 21.70
N LEU A 192 -15.29 2.86 20.77
CA LEU A 192 -15.21 2.51 19.35
C LEU A 192 -13.76 2.28 18.94
N PHE A 193 -13.56 1.26 18.09
CA PHE A 193 -12.29 0.97 17.43
C PHE A 193 -12.52 0.97 15.93
N THR A 194 -11.69 1.70 15.18
CA THR A 194 -11.82 1.80 13.73
C THR A 194 -10.49 2.21 13.10
N SER A 195 -10.39 2.18 11.77
CA SER A 195 -9.24 2.75 11.09
C SER A 195 -9.21 4.28 11.24
N GLU A 196 -8.01 4.87 11.25
CA GLU A 196 -7.86 6.34 11.30
C GLU A 196 -8.60 7.00 10.13
N GLN A 197 -8.47 6.45 8.90
CA GLN A 197 -9.18 6.93 7.72
C GLN A 197 -10.69 6.85 7.89
N GLY A 198 -11.23 5.72 8.35
CA GLY A 198 -12.66 5.54 8.58
C GLY A 198 -13.22 6.52 9.62
N TRP A 199 -12.45 6.79 10.68
CA TRP A 199 -12.84 7.75 11.71
C TRP A 199 -12.94 9.17 11.17
N GLU A 200 -11.89 9.66 10.53
CA GLU A 200 -11.82 11.04 10.04
C GLU A 200 -12.66 11.26 8.75
N GLY A 201 -12.91 10.22 7.99
CA GLY A 201 -13.70 10.26 6.75
C GLY A 201 -15.17 9.88 6.97
N ASP A 202 -15.45 8.59 6.87
CA ASP A 202 -16.82 8.09 6.77
C ASP A 202 -17.63 8.24 8.05
N ILE A 203 -17.02 7.91 9.20
CA ILE A 203 -17.73 8.02 10.50
C ILE A 203 -18.02 9.48 10.83
N ARG A 204 -17.06 10.37 10.59
CA ARG A 204 -17.26 11.82 10.76
C ARG A 204 -18.40 12.33 9.86
N ARG A 205 -18.42 11.93 8.59
CA ARG A 205 -19.45 12.32 7.63
C ARG A 205 -20.83 11.77 8.03
N TRP A 206 -20.88 10.50 8.41
CA TRP A 206 -22.11 9.84 8.82
C TRP A 206 -22.67 10.37 10.13
N ALA A 207 -21.84 10.61 11.15
CA ALA A 207 -22.27 11.12 12.44
C ALA A 207 -22.62 12.63 12.39
N GLY A 208 -22.05 13.37 11.44
CA GLY A 208 -22.33 14.81 11.25
C GLY A 208 -22.08 15.62 12.52
N ALA A 209 -23.08 16.40 12.94
CA ALA A 209 -22.96 17.26 14.11
C ALA A 209 -22.79 16.50 15.44
N ARG A 210 -23.01 15.18 15.44
CA ARG A 210 -22.88 14.34 16.64
C ARG A 210 -21.57 13.60 16.73
N PHE A 211 -20.66 13.82 15.79
CA PHE A 211 -19.35 13.15 15.75
C PHE A 211 -18.57 13.32 17.06
N ASP A 212 -18.56 14.52 17.60
CA ASP A 212 -17.82 14.84 18.84
C ASP A 212 -18.42 14.17 20.11
N GLU A 213 -19.61 13.59 20.00
CA GLU A 213 -20.23 12.79 21.07
C GLU A 213 -19.79 11.31 21.05
N LEU A 214 -19.18 10.87 19.96
CA LEU A 214 -18.63 9.51 19.81
C LEU A 214 -17.30 9.39 20.54
N ARG A 215 -17.04 8.20 21.10
CA ARG A 215 -15.82 7.91 21.84
C ARG A 215 -14.92 6.96 21.08
N LEU A 216 -13.84 7.48 20.49
CA LEU A 216 -12.77 6.66 19.96
C LEU A 216 -11.90 6.15 21.10
N GLU A 217 -11.81 4.84 21.27
CA GLU A 217 -10.95 4.19 22.28
C GLU A 217 -9.61 3.77 21.68
N GLY A 218 -9.60 3.46 20.40
CA GLY A 218 -8.38 3.14 19.68
C GLY A 218 -8.58 3.12 18.18
N SER A 219 -7.47 3.33 17.47
CA SER A 219 -7.44 3.28 16.02
C SER A 219 -6.35 2.33 15.52
N PHE A 220 -6.48 1.90 14.27
CA PHE A 220 -5.44 1.18 13.55
C PHE A 220 -5.23 1.81 12.18
N ARG A 221 -4.03 1.66 11.66
CA ARG A 221 -3.70 2.05 10.29
C ARG A 221 -3.43 0.78 9.49
N LEU A 222 -4.08 0.68 8.34
CA LEU A 222 -3.78 -0.36 7.36
C LEU A 222 -2.43 -0.01 6.70
N SER A 223 -1.53 -0.97 6.63
CA SER A 223 -0.17 -0.82 6.09
C SER A 223 -0.07 -1.38 4.69
#